data_0295691be682431cea652179c270d4e7
#
_entry.id   0295691be682431cea652179c270d4e7
#
_cell.length_a   1.000
_cell.length_b   1.000
_cell.length_c   1.000
_cell.angle_alpha   90.00
_cell.angle_beta   90.00
_cell.angle_gamma   90.00
#
_symmetry.space_group_name_H-M   'P 1'
#
loop_
_entity.id
_entity.type
_entity.pdbx_description
1 polymer ?
#
loop_
_entity_poly.entity_id
_entity_poly.type
_entity_poly.pdbx_seq_one_letter_code
_entity_poly.pdbx_strand_id
1 'polypeptide(L)'
;MGKVDPDTQELNTMVLPELQNRGVISVVLGDYHYGALLEDGKLLTWGQVNGCGLGNPFTLPVGAPGGFKTEQDKIRGQQLRVQIPAIEVPTEVRFDHGLKQRRETFVFGVAAAGWHMGALVIDLGEVCRFLHLQQRSFDTVSGDSRGT
;
A
#
# COMPACT_ATOMS: atom_id res chain seq x y z
N MET A 1 48.16 7.53 -16.50
CA MET A 1 47.04 6.61 -16.76
C MET A 1 46.49 6.13 -15.45
N GLY A 2 45.35 6.67 -15.04
CA GLY A 2 44.69 6.24 -13.81
C GLY A 2 44.21 4.82 -13.93
N LYS A 3 44.65 3.95 -13.02
CA LYS A 3 44.03 2.68 -12.77
C LYS A 3 42.64 2.97 -12.26
N VAL A 4 41.63 2.61 -13.02
CA VAL A 4 40.25 2.57 -12.55
C VAL A 4 40.22 1.45 -11.49
N ASP A 5 40.04 1.83 -10.23
CA ASP A 5 39.80 0.86 -9.16
C ASP A 5 38.52 0.09 -9.49
N PRO A 6 38.56 -1.23 -9.60
CA PRO A 6 37.37 -2.03 -9.89
C PRO A 6 36.35 -2.05 -8.75
N ASP A 7 36.65 -1.44 -7.62
CA ASP A 7 35.77 -1.39 -6.43
C ASP A 7 34.92 -0.12 -6.32
N THR A 8 35.08 0.85 -7.21
CA THR A 8 34.10 1.91 -7.36
C THR A 8 32.94 1.42 -8.25
N GLN A 9 32.17 0.48 -7.77
CA GLN A 9 30.79 0.36 -8.23
C GLN A 9 30.12 1.70 -7.87
N GLU A 10 29.99 2.58 -8.83
CA GLU A 10 29.07 3.68 -8.73
C GLU A 10 27.71 3.07 -8.41
N LEU A 11 27.33 3.17 -7.14
CA LEU A 11 25.96 2.89 -6.72
C LEU A 11 25.10 3.86 -7.52
N ASN A 12 24.51 3.39 -8.60
CA ASN A 12 23.48 4.11 -9.35
C ASN A 12 22.31 4.32 -8.40
N THR A 13 22.36 5.39 -7.64
CA THR A 13 21.33 5.80 -6.73
C THR A 13 20.14 6.25 -7.56
N MET A 14 19.16 5.38 -7.75
CA MET A 14 17.90 5.77 -8.35
C MET A 14 17.07 6.49 -7.30
N VAL A 15 16.75 7.71 -7.56
CA VAL A 15 15.79 8.49 -6.78
C VAL A 15 14.39 8.14 -7.27
N LEU A 16 13.51 7.72 -6.36
CA LEU A 16 12.11 7.48 -6.64
C LEU A 16 11.33 8.78 -6.37
N PRO A 17 10.83 9.47 -7.40
CA PRO A 17 10.14 10.77 -7.22
C PRO A 17 8.91 10.66 -6.32
N GLU A 18 8.25 9.53 -6.33
CA GLU A 18 7.03 9.25 -5.55
C GLU A 18 7.29 9.22 -4.04
N LEU A 19 8.53 8.99 -3.62
CA LEU A 19 8.94 8.96 -2.22
C LEU A 19 9.61 10.26 -1.76
N GLN A 20 9.97 11.15 -2.69
CA GLN A 20 10.63 12.40 -2.36
C GLN A 20 9.70 13.32 -1.56
N ASN A 21 10.23 13.92 -0.50
CA ASN A 21 9.54 14.86 0.39
C ASN A 21 8.27 14.31 1.04
N ARG A 22 8.18 12.99 1.22
CA ARG A 22 6.99 12.32 1.76
C ARG A 22 7.22 11.63 3.09
N GLY A 23 8.16 12.01 3.89
CA GLY A 23 8.34 11.45 5.24
C GLY A 23 8.30 9.91 5.27
N VAL A 24 9.25 9.26 4.61
CA VAL A 24 9.37 7.78 4.66
C VAL A 24 9.90 7.37 6.04
N ILE A 25 9.12 6.57 6.77
CA ILE A 25 9.48 6.10 8.11
C ILE A 25 10.00 4.67 8.15
N SER A 26 9.65 3.86 7.15
CA SER A 26 10.13 2.48 7.06
C SER A 26 10.17 2.02 5.61
N VAL A 27 11.18 1.24 5.26
CA VAL A 27 11.29 0.55 3.98
C VAL A 27 11.45 -0.94 4.25
N VAL A 28 10.70 -1.75 3.52
CA VAL A 28 10.74 -3.20 3.61
C VAL A 28 11.05 -3.81 2.26
N LEU A 29 11.75 -4.91 2.27
CA LEU A 29 12.29 -5.60 1.11
C LEU A 29 11.88 -7.07 1.17
N GLY A 30 11.14 -7.54 0.18
CA GLY A 30 10.99 -8.96 -0.12
C GLY A 30 12.01 -9.39 -1.17
N ASP A 31 11.90 -10.61 -1.67
CA ASP A 31 12.83 -11.10 -2.69
C ASP A 31 12.69 -10.34 -4.03
N TYR A 32 11.47 -9.94 -4.38
CA TYR A 32 11.18 -9.31 -5.67
C TYR A 32 10.21 -8.12 -5.57
N HIS A 33 9.91 -7.67 -4.36
CA HIS A 33 8.99 -6.57 -4.12
C HIS A 33 9.49 -5.70 -2.97
N TYR A 34 9.02 -4.48 -2.96
CA TYR A 34 9.46 -3.45 -2.03
C TYR A 34 8.27 -2.70 -1.46
N GLY A 35 8.40 -2.19 -0.26
CA GLY A 35 7.39 -1.36 0.36
C GLY A 35 8.00 -0.19 1.12
N ALA A 36 7.32 0.94 1.09
CA ALA A 36 7.66 2.13 1.87
C ALA A 36 6.44 2.59 2.67
N LEU A 37 6.61 2.67 3.97
CA LEU A 37 5.62 3.23 4.88
C LEU A 37 5.90 4.72 5.08
N LEU A 38 4.89 5.54 4.90
CA LEU A 38 4.96 6.98 5.05
C LEU A 38 4.41 7.43 6.40
N GLU A 39 4.85 8.59 6.86
CA GLU A 39 4.40 9.20 8.13
C GLU A 39 2.89 9.50 8.16
N ASP A 40 2.26 9.70 7.01
CA ASP A 40 0.81 9.89 6.87
C ASP A 40 0.00 8.58 6.92
N GLY A 41 0.65 7.44 7.16
CA GLY A 41 0.02 6.13 7.24
C GLY A 41 -0.27 5.47 5.90
N LYS A 42 0.27 6.00 4.81
CA LYS A 42 0.17 5.36 3.49
C LYS A 42 1.29 4.35 3.28
N LEU A 43 0.95 3.24 2.66
CA LEU A 43 1.88 2.22 2.23
C LEU A 43 2.00 2.26 0.70
N LEU A 44 3.19 2.48 0.20
CA LEU A 44 3.51 2.38 -1.22
C LEU A 44 4.27 1.08 -1.49
N THR A 45 3.91 0.38 -2.56
CA THR A 45 4.57 -0.87 -2.96
C THR A 45 4.93 -0.85 -4.44
N TRP A 46 6.00 -1.57 -4.79
CA TRP A 46 6.45 -1.75 -6.17
C TRP A 46 7.24 -3.05 -6.30
N GLY A 47 7.57 -3.43 -7.53
CA GLY A 47 8.22 -4.70 -7.84
C GLY A 47 7.26 -5.72 -8.40
N GLN A 48 7.45 -6.99 -8.09
CA GLN A 48 6.56 -8.03 -8.59
C GLN A 48 5.16 -7.96 -7.97
N VAL A 49 4.15 -8.01 -8.83
CA VAL A 49 2.73 -7.78 -8.49
C VAL A 49 2.23 -8.67 -7.35
N ASN A 50 2.65 -9.93 -7.30
CA ASN A 50 2.17 -10.88 -6.30
C ASN A 50 2.50 -10.49 -4.86
N GLY A 51 3.57 -9.73 -4.65
CA GLY A 51 3.98 -9.25 -3.33
C GLY A 51 3.49 -7.84 -2.96
N CYS A 52 2.93 -7.12 -3.92
CA CYS A 52 2.65 -5.69 -3.75
C CYS A 52 1.29 -5.39 -3.06
N GLY A 53 0.44 -6.38 -2.84
CA GLY A 53 -0.84 -6.18 -2.15
C GLY A 53 -1.86 -5.32 -2.90
N LEU A 54 -1.71 -5.17 -4.22
CA LEU A 54 -2.58 -4.33 -5.05
C LEU A 54 -3.84 -5.05 -5.55
N GLY A 55 -4.03 -6.30 -5.15
CA GLY A 55 -5.14 -7.13 -5.56
C GLY A 55 -4.77 -8.14 -6.66
N ASN A 56 -5.75 -8.94 -7.09
CA ASN A 56 -5.55 -9.92 -8.16
C ASN A 56 -5.60 -9.22 -9.52
N PRO A 57 -4.52 -9.21 -10.31
CA PRO A 57 -4.46 -8.51 -11.59
C PRO A 57 -5.48 -8.99 -12.61
N PHE A 58 -5.95 -10.25 -12.50
CA PHE A 58 -6.97 -10.79 -13.39
C PHE A 58 -8.39 -10.29 -13.07
N THR A 59 -8.64 -9.85 -11.84
CA THR A 59 -9.93 -9.31 -11.43
C THR A 59 -9.96 -7.79 -11.42
N LEU A 60 -8.81 -7.14 -11.39
CA LEU A 60 -8.71 -5.69 -11.45
C LEU A 60 -9.16 -5.15 -12.82
N PRO A 61 -9.73 -3.93 -12.85
CA PRO A 61 -10.00 -3.24 -14.12
C PRO A 61 -8.72 -3.04 -14.93
N VAL A 62 -8.85 -3.07 -16.24
CA VAL A 62 -7.75 -2.75 -17.15
C VAL A 62 -7.28 -1.31 -16.92
N GLY A 63 -5.97 -1.12 -16.84
CA GLY A 63 -5.37 0.17 -16.53
C GLY A 63 -5.32 0.53 -15.03
N ALA A 64 -5.91 -0.28 -14.16
CA ALA A 64 -5.77 -0.09 -12.71
C ALA A 64 -4.33 -0.42 -12.25
N PRO A 65 -3.82 0.25 -11.21
CA PRO A 65 -2.54 -0.10 -10.62
C PRO A 65 -2.52 -1.57 -10.18
N GLY A 66 -1.51 -2.32 -10.61
CA GLY A 66 -1.40 -3.77 -10.39
C GLY A 66 -2.19 -4.65 -11.35
N GLY A 67 -3.00 -4.07 -12.22
CA GLY A 67 -3.73 -4.77 -13.29
C GLY A 67 -2.97 -4.77 -14.62
N PHE A 68 -3.59 -5.39 -15.62
CA PHE A 68 -3.06 -5.37 -16.98
C PHE A 68 -3.31 -4.01 -17.65
N LYS A 69 -2.38 -3.59 -18.50
CA LYS A 69 -2.49 -2.32 -19.24
C LYS A 69 -3.56 -2.35 -20.33
N THR A 70 -3.75 -3.51 -20.96
CA THR A 70 -4.71 -3.72 -22.05
C THR A 70 -5.55 -4.96 -21.83
N GLU A 71 -6.74 -5.00 -22.43
CA GLU A 71 -7.61 -6.19 -22.41
C GLU A 71 -6.97 -7.37 -23.11
N GLN A 72 -6.22 -7.12 -24.18
CA GLN A 72 -5.48 -8.16 -24.92
C GLN A 72 -4.41 -8.81 -24.05
N ASP A 73 -3.67 -8.03 -23.26
CA ASP A 73 -2.66 -8.55 -22.33
C ASP A 73 -3.29 -9.39 -21.22
N LYS A 74 -4.46 -8.98 -20.75
CA LYS A 74 -5.23 -9.72 -19.74
C LYS A 74 -5.67 -11.09 -20.29
N ILE A 75 -6.24 -11.13 -21.49
CA ILE A 75 -6.66 -12.36 -22.15
C ILE A 75 -5.46 -13.26 -22.42
N ARG A 76 -4.37 -12.69 -22.95
CA ARG A 76 -3.12 -13.43 -23.19
C ARG A 76 -2.54 -14.00 -21.90
N GLY A 77 -2.55 -13.23 -20.82
CA GLY A 77 -2.09 -13.66 -19.50
C GLY A 77 -2.89 -14.85 -18.97
N GLN A 78 -4.21 -14.85 -19.15
CA GLN A 78 -5.07 -15.96 -18.78
C GLN A 78 -4.82 -17.22 -19.60
N GLN A 79 -4.60 -17.09 -20.89
CA GLN A 79 -4.41 -18.23 -21.81
C GLN A 79 -3.01 -18.85 -21.72
N LEU A 80 -1.98 -18.02 -21.61
CA LEU A 80 -0.58 -18.45 -21.73
C LEU A 80 0.14 -18.57 -20.39
N ARG A 81 -0.51 -18.25 -19.27
CA ARG A 81 0.14 -18.15 -17.94
C ARG A 81 1.38 -17.25 -17.96
N VAL A 82 1.31 -16.18 -18.74
CA VAL A 82 2.41 -15.22 -18.88
C VAL A 82 2.63 -14.49 -17.57
N GLN A 83 3.89 -14.22 -17.27
CA GLN A 83 4.32 -13.44 -16.13
C GLN A 83 3.64 -12.06 -16.11
N ILE A 84 3.01 -11.72 -14.99
CA ILE A 84 2.37 -10.43 -14.79
C ILE A 84 3.46 -9.35 -14.75
N PRO A 85 3.30 -8.22 -15.45
CA PRO A 85 4.30 -7.17 -15.48
C PRO A 85 4.56 -6.63 -14.06
N ALA A 86 5.82 -6.36 -13.76
CA ALA A 86 6.21 -5.74 -12.50
C ALA A 86 5.67 -4.30 -12.41
N ILE A 87 5.45 -3.84 -11.20
CA ILE A 87 5.07 -2.45 -10.91
C ILE A 87 6.35 -1.64 -10.75
N GLU A 88 6.60 -0.77 -11.70
CA GLU A 88 7.84 0.02 -11.76
C GLU A 88 7.81 1.25 -10.85
N VAL A 89 6.61 1.78 -10.59
CA VAL A 89 6.40 3.01 -9.83
C VAL A 89 5.77 2.69 -8.48
N PRO A 90 6.30 3.22 -7.36
CA PRO A 90 5.67 3.07 -6.05
C PRO A 90 4.20 3.45 -6.09
N THR A 91 3.33 2.50 -5.76
CA THR A 91 1.88 2.62 -5.87
C THR A 91 1.23 2.42 -4.52
N GLU A 92 0.27 3.27 -4.16
CA GLU A 92 -0.45 3.20 -2.89
C GLU A 92 -1.29 1.92 -2.80
N VAL A 93 -1.10 1.18 -1.70
CA VAL A 93 -1.92 0.02 -1.36
C VAL A 93 -3.20 0.49 -0.68
N ARG A 94 -4.33 0.05 -1.19
CA ARG A 94 -5.65 0.35 -0.62
C ARG A 94 -6.23 -0.89 0.04
N PHE A 95 -6.80 -0.71 1.22
CA PHE A 95 -7.37 -1.79 2.03
C PHE A 95 -8.91 -1.83 2.00
N ASP A 96 -9.50 -1.06 1.10
CA ASP A 96 -10.96 -0.98 0.89
C ASP A 96 -11.46 -1.71 -0.36
N HIS A 97 -10.68 -2.66 -0.86
CA HIS A 97 -11.05 -3.48 -2.01
C HIS A 97 -12.37 -4.22 -1.79
N GLY A 98 -13.28 -4.11 -2.74
CA GLY A 98 -14.59 -4.76 -2.67
C GLY A 98 -15.63 -4.03 -1.80
N LEU A 99 -15.27 -2.94 -1.15
CA LEU A 99 -16.20 -2.10 -0.41
C LEU A 99 -16.86 -1.05 -1.31
N LYS A 100 -18.14 -0.81 -1.11
CA LYS A 100 -18.87 0.22 -1.88
C LYS A 100 -18.44 1.65 -1.53
N GLN A 101 -17.91 1.86 -0.33
CA GLN A 101 -17.45 3.16 0.15
C GLN A 101 -15.96 3.14 0.37
N ARG A 102 -15.30 4.23 0.00
CA ARG A 102 -13.90 4.46 0.29
C ARG A 102 -13.71 4.58 1.80
N ARG A 103 -12.76 3.83 2.35
CA ARG A 103 -12.37 3.91 3.76
C ARG A 103 -11.03 4.61 3.92
N GLU A 104 -10.94 5.44 4.94
CA GLU A 104 -9.66 5.99 5.37
C GLU A 104 -8.99 5.01 6.31
N THR A 105 -7.78 4.61 5.94
CA THR A 105 -6.97 3.68 6.71
C THR A 105 -5.62 4.28 7.02
N PHE A 106 -5.05 3.86 8.14
CA PHE A 106 -3.71 4.23 8.56
C PHE A 106 -2.87 2.98 8.78
N VAL A 107 -1.79 2.84 8.03
CA VAL A 107 -0.83 1.75 8.19
C VAL A 107 0.22 2.17 9.21
N PHE A 108 0.40 1.37 10.25
CA PHE A 108 1.33 1.66 11.34
C PHE A 108 2.46 0.63 11.47
N GLY A 109 2.42 -0.43 10.70
CA GLY A 109 3.48 -1.42 10.66
C GLY A 109 3.48 -2.17 9.33
N VAL A 110 4.65 -2.52 8.84
CA VAL A 110 4.83 -3.28 7.62
C VAL A 110 6.02 -4.22 7.76
N ALA A 111 5.92 -5.40 7.19
CA ALA A 111 7.00 -6.37 7.10
C ALA A 111 6.94 -7.09 5.75
N ALA A 112 8.08 -7.41 5.19
CA ALA A 112 8.18 -8.19 3.96
C ALA A 112 9.24 -9.28 4.11
N ALA A 113 9.00 -10.44 3.55
CA ALA A 113 9.94 -11.54 3.48
C ALA A 113 9.58 -12.47 2.33
N GLY A 114 10.57 -12.94 1.59
CA GLY A 114 10.33 -13.83 0.46
C GLY A 114 9.33 -13.22 -0.54
N TRP A 115 8.21 -13.91 -0.74
CA TRP A 115 7.13 -13.51 -1.65
C TRP A 115 5.95 -12.82 -0.95
N HIS A 116 6.03 -12.60 0.35
CA HIS A 116 4.94 -12.11 1.17
C HIS A 116 5.22 -10.73 1.75
N MET A 117 4.17 -9.97 1.93
CA MET A 117 4.17 -8.72 2.68
C MET A 117 2.97 -8.71 3.63
N GLY A 118 3.17 -8.22 4.84
CA GLY A 118 2.13 -8.01 5.84
C GLY A 118 2.10 -6.56 6.28
N ALA A 119 0.92 -6.05 6.55
CA ALA A 119 0.71 -4.72 7.09
C ALA A 119 -0.25 -4.72 8.26
N LEU A 120 0.02 -3.88 9.26
CA LEU A 120 -0.90 -3.59 10.36
C LEU A 120 -1.63 -2.30 10.03
N VAL A 121 -2.96 -2.36 9.97
CA VAL A 121 -3.80 -1.28 9.44
C VAL A 121 -4.89 -0.93 10.45
N ILE A 122 -5.10 0.35 10.67
CA ILE A 122 -6.23 0.88 11.45
C ILE A 122 -7.25 1.47 10.48
N ASP A 123 -8.52 1.13 10.66
CA ASP A 123 -9.64 1.80 9.99
C ASP A 123 -10.04 3.04 10.78
N LEU A 124 -9.70 4.22 10.26
CA LEU A 124 -9.98 5.50 10.92
C LEU A 124 -11.48 5.81 10.98
N GLY A 125 -12.27 5.28 10.04
CA GLY A 125 -13.73 5.43 10.04
C GLY A 125 -14.39 4.73 11.22
N GLU A 126 -13.93 3.55 11.61
CA GLU A 126 -14.45 2.81 12.78
C GLU A 126 -14.02 3.46 14.10
N VAL A 127 -12.79 3.94 14.20
CA VAL A 127 -12.30 4.66 15.36
C VAL A 127 -13.12 5.93 15.60
N CYS A 128 -13.41 6.71 14.56
CA CYS A 128 -14.27 7.89 14.65
C CYS A 128 -15.70 7.55 15.10
N ARG A 129 -16.29 6.45 14.62
CA ARG A 129 -17.60 5.96 15.07
C ARG A 129 -17.61 5.60 16.54
N PHE A 130 -16.60 4.91 17.02
CA PHE A 130 -16.48 4.54 18.42
C PHE A 130 -16.39 5.76 19.33
N LEU A 131 -15.58 6.74 19.02
CA LEU A 131 -15.47 7.99 19.77
C LEU A 131 -16.79 8.77 19.78
N HIS A 132 -17.50 8.79 18.67
CA HIS A 132 -18.80 9.48 18.56
C HIS A 132 -19.89 8.77 19.40
N LEU A 133 -19.91 7.45 19.45
CA LEU A 133 -20.82 6.69 20.31
C LEU A 133 -20.53 6.89 21.79
N GLN A 134 -19.27 6.99 22.19
CA GLN A 134 -18.89 7.32 23.56
C GLN A 134 -19.37 8.70 23.97
N GLN A 135 -19.27 9.67 23.09
CA GLN A 135 -19.74 11.04 23.37
C GLN A 135 -21.26 11.10 23.57
N ARG A 136 -22.02 10.39 22.73
CA ARG A 136 -23.48 10.28 22.89
C ARG A 136 -23.89 9.60 24.19
N SER A 137 -23.17 8.59 24.64
CA SER A 137 -23.40 7.94 25.91
C SER A 137 -23.18 8.88 27.10
N PHE A 138 -22.19 9.76 26.99
CA PHE A 138 -21.90 10.77 28.01
C PHE A 138 -22.98 11.87 28.08
N ASP A 139 -23.48 12.32 26.94
CA ASP A 139 -24.53 13.33 26.85
C ASP A 139 -25.87 12.83 27.41
N THR A 140 -26.19 11.55 27.24
CA THR A 140 -27.39 10.93 27.82
C THR A 140 -27.33 10.84 29.34
N VAL A 141 -26.17 10.56 29.90
CA VAL A 141 -25.97 10.48 31.34
C VAL A 141 -26.04 11.87 32.01
N SER A 142 -25.50 12.90 31.34
CA SER A 142 -25.59 14.27 31.85
C SER A 142 -26.98 14.89 31.72
N GLY A 143 -27.81 14.40 30.81
CA GLY A 143 -29.20 14.80 30.63
C GLY A 143 -30.15 14.30 31.73
N ASP A 144 -29.85 13.18 32.32
CA ASP A 144 -30.69 12.53 33.36
C ASP A 144 -30.52 13.21 34.73
N SER A 145 -29.46 13.94 34.96
CA SER A 145 -29.26 14.71 36.20
C SER A 145 -30.08 16.01 36.30
N ARG A 146 -30.83 16.38 35.25
CA ARG A 146 -31.69 17.56 35.21
C ARG A 146 -33.19 17.25 35.43
N GLY A 147 -33.53 16.00 35.69
CA GLY A 147 -34.91 15.52 35.84
C GLY A 147 -35.43 15.46 37.27
N THR A 148 -34.87 16.23 38.19
CA THR A 148 -35.42 16.35 39.54
C THR A 148 -35.89 17.76 39.83
#